data_b5203f2fe471163cd054edaa62e300a4
#
_entry.id   b5203f2fe471163cd054edaa62e300a4
#
_cell.length_a   1.000
_cell.length_b   1.000
_cell.length_c   1.000
_cell.angle_alpha   90.00
_cell.angle_beta   90.00
_cell.angle_gamma   90.00
#
_symmetry.space_group_name_H-M   'P 1'
#
loop_
_entity.id
_entity.type
_entity.pdbx_description
1 polymer ?
#
loop_
_entity_poly.entity_id
_entity_poly.type
_entity_poly.pdbx_seq_one_letter_code
_entity_poly.pdbx_strand_id
1 'polypeptide(L)'
;MIDLVVGYTAIQSMAKWSRYNDIILHLHRAGNSTYARQKNHGMNFRVICKWMRMAGVDHIHSGTVVGKLEGDPIMVKGFYKTLLETKNNMNTSEGLYYDQPWASLRKCVPVASGGIHCGQMGQLFTYLGMDCILQFGGGTIGHPDGIQAGATANRIAMETFLLETLVDTDCDLKAVEQNLLQDAADDCEPLASALKTWGQVQFDYESTDTPDSVEISTRI
;
A
#
# COMPACT_ATOMS: atom_id res chain seq x y z
N MET A 1 0.82 1.03 -17.10
CA MET A 1 0.46 1.87 -15.94
C MET A 1 0.01 3.22 -16.44
N ILE A 2 -1.06 3.77 -15.86
CA ILE A 2 -1.54 5.13 -16.14
C ILE A 2 -1.78 5.88 -14.82
N ASP A 3 -1.72 7.22 -14.87
CA ASP A 3 -2.02 8.07 -13.72
C ASP A 3 -3.50 8.49 -13.71
N LEU A 4 -4.06 8.77 -12.54
CA LEU A 4 -5.45 9.20 -12.37
C LEU A 4 -5.78 10.52 -13.07
N VAL A 5 -4.77 11.34 -13.44
CA VAL A 5 -4.96 12.61 -14.15
C VAL A 5 -5.56 12.47 -15.55
N VAL A 6 -5.52 11.26 -16.14
CA VAL A 6 -6.20 11.00 -17.43
C VAL A 6 -7.73 11.11 -17.32
N GLY A 7 -8.26 11.16 -16.11
CA GLY A 7 -9.69 11.30 -15.80
C GLY A 7 -10.42 9.96 -15.69
N TYR A 8 -11.46 9.95 -14.87
CA TYR A 8 -12.16 8.71 -14.47
C TYR A 8 -12.88 8.03 -15.64
N THR A 9 -13.43 8.80 -16.56
CA THR A 9 -14.08 8.27 -17.77
C THR A 9 -13.06 7.54 -18.66
N ALA A 10 -11.89 8.15 -18.86
CA ALA A 10 -10.81 7.53 -19.63
C ALA A 10 -10.32 6.24 -18.96
N ILE A 11 -10.18 6.23 -17.63
CA ILE A 11 -9.80 5.05 -16.86
C ILE A 11 -10.83 3.93 -17.05
N GLN A 12 -12.13 4.23 -17.00
CA GLN A 12 -13.17 3.22 -17.22
C GLN A 12 -13.11 2.64 -18.64
N SER A 13 -12.86 3.46 -19.64
CA SER A 13 -12.64 3.01 -21.02
C SER A 13 -11.40 2.13 -21.13
N MET A 14 -10.31 2.51 -20.47
CA MET A 14 -9.07 1.73 -20.43
C MET A 14 -9.24 0.41 -19.69
N ALA A 15 -9.97 0.39 -18.56
CA ALA A 15 -10.25 -0.84 -17.84
C ALA A 15 -11.04 -1.85 -18.70
N LYS A 16 -12.01 -1.35 -19.46
CA LYS A 16 -12.74 -2.19 -20.42
C LYS A 16 -11.84 -2.70 -21.54
N TRP A 17 -11.00 -1.84 -22.10
CA TRP A 17 -10.05 -2.20 -23.15
C TRP A 17 -9.00 -3.20 -22.64
N SER A 18 -8.42 -2.98 -21.46
CA SER A 18 -7.43 -3.86 -20.84
C SER A 18 -7.99 -5.27 -20.63
N ARG A 19 -9.22 -5.37 -20.14
CA ARG A 19 -9.90 -6.66 -19.96
C ARG A 19 -10.14 -7.39 -21.27
N TYR A 20 -10.48 -6.67 -22.33
CA TYR A 20 -10.66 -7.25 -23.66
C TYR A 20 -9.36 -7.75 -24.28
N ASN A 21 -8.22 -7.17 -23.89
CA ASN A 21 -6.89 -7.50 -24.41
C ASN A 21 -6.03 -8.30 -23.43
N ASP A 22 -6.60 -8.82 -22.34
CA ASP A 22 -5.90 -9.58 -21.30
C ASP A 22 -4.66 -8.84 -20.73
N ILE A 23 -4.79 -7.52 -20.53
CA ILE A 23 -3.74 -6.66 -20.01
C ILE A 23 -4.14 -6.14 -18.62
N ILE A 24 -3.21 -6.22 -17.66
CA ILE A 24 -3.37 -5.64 -16.33
C ILE A 24 -3.35 -4.11 -16.39
N LEU A 25 -4.37 -3.48 -15.84
CA LEU A 25 -4.42 -2.03 -15.67
C LEU A 25 -3.98 -1.62 -14.27
N HIS A 26 -2.78 -1.04 -14.19
CA HIS A 26 -2.19 -0.53 -12.97
C HIS A 26 -2.29 1.00 -12.92
N LEU A 27 -2.93 1.53 -11.87
CA LEU A 27 -3.13 2.96 -11.67
C LEU A 27 -2.14 3.56 -10.67
N HIS A 28 -1.56 4.69 -11.06
CA HIS A 28 -0.80 5.57 -10.19
C HIS A 28 -1.64 6.76 -9.76
N ARG A 29 -1.49 7.22 -8.51
CA ARG A 29 -2.32 8.29 -7.94
C ARG A 29 -1.60 9.63 -7.79
N ALA A 30 -0.44 9.84 -8.43
CA ALA A 30 0.39 11.03 -8.20
C ALA A 30 -0.37 12.34 -8.39
N GLY A 31 -1.11 12.49 -9.49
CA GLY A 31 -1.88 13.71 -9.77
C GLY A 31 -3.10 13.92 -8.88
N ASN A 32 -3.49 12.91 -8.11
CA ASN A 32 -4.69 12.97 -7.27
C ASN A 32 -4.51 13.84 -6.02
N SER A 33 -3.29 14.05 -5.55
CA SER A 33 -3.00 14.86 -4.36
C SER A 33 -3.48 16.31 -4.46
N THR A 34 -3.64 16.83 -5.66
CA THR A 34 -4.17 18.19 -5.90
C THR A 34 -5.54 18.43 -5.30
N TYR A 35 -6.35 17.38 -5.12
CA TYR A 35 -7.68 17.47 -4.53
C TYR A 35 -7.96 16.43 -3.43
N ALA A 36 -7.19 15.36 -3.31
CA ALA A 36 -7.39 14.39 -2.23
C ALA A 36 -6.73 14.79 -0.90
N ARG A 37 -5.79 15.74 -0.93
CA ARG A 37 -5.06 16.24 0.23
C ARG A 37 -5.50 17.63 0.71
N GLN A 38 -6.59 18.15 0.19
CA GLN A 38 -7.08 19.46 0.58
C GLN A 38 -7.93 19.36 1.85
N LYS A 39 -7.72 20.29 2.80
CA LYS A 39 -8.43 20.28 4.11
C LYS A 39 -9.90 20.68 3.99
N ASN A 40 -10.22 21.64 3.12
CA ASN A 40 -11.52 22.30 3.10
C ASN A 40 -12.33 22.04 1.83
N HIS A 41 -11.75 21.40 0.84
CA HIS A 41 -12.41 21.09 -0.44
C HIS A 41 -11.70 19.92 -1.13
N GLY A 42 -12.30 19.40 -2.15
CA GLY A 42 -11.73 18.29 -2.92
C GLY A 42 -12.52 17.00 -2.74
N MET A 43 -11.84 15.89 -2.83
CA MET A 43 -12.45 14.57 -2.77
C MET A 43 -11.56 13.60 -1.98
N ASN A 44 -12.12 12.97 -0.96
CA ASN A 44 -11.39 11.97 -0.19
C ASN A 44 -11.00 10.78 -1.07
N PHE A 45 -9.79 10.28 -0.88
CA PHE A 45 -9.25 9.17 -1.68
C PHE A 45 -10.07 7.88 -1.58
N ARG A 46 -10.83 7.69 -0.52
CA ARG A 46 -11.78 6.58 -0.35
C ARG A 46 -12.82 6.52 -1.48
N VAL A 47 -13.32 7.68 -1.90
CA VAL A 47 -14.27 7.76 -3.02
C VAL A 47 -13.63 7.26 -4.30
N ILE A 48 -12.36 7.63 -4.51
CA ILE A 48 -11.57 7.19 -5.66
C ILE A 48 -11.33 5.69 -5.63
N CYS A 49 -10.98 5.11 -4.47
CA CYS A 49 -10.85 3.66 -4.32
C CYS A 49 -12.14 2.94 -4.76
N LYS A 50 -13.30 3.43 -4.31
CA LYS A 50 -14.60 2.88 -4.73
C LYS A 50 -14.80 2.98 -6.24
N TRP A 51 -14.58 4.14 -6.82
CA TRP A 51 -14.76 4.34 -8.25
C TRP A 51 -13.83 3.50 -9.10
N MET A 52 -12.58 3.35 -8.69
CA MET A 52 -11.61 2.55 -9.45
C MET A 52 -11.95 1.07 -9.40
N ARG A 53 -12.38 0.56 -8.24
CA ARG A 53 -12.90 -0.80 -8.13
C ARG A 53 -14.14 -1.00 -9.02
N MET A 54 -15.10 -0.06 -9.00
CA MET A 54 -16.30 -0.10 -9.84
C MET A 54 -15.97 0.02 -11.34
N ALA A 55 -14.95 0.77 -11.71
CA ALA A 55 -14.46 0.87 -13.09
C ALA A 55 -13.83 -0.44 -13.59
N GLY A 56 -13.45 -1.35 -12.68
CA GLY A 56 -12.83 -2.64 -13.01
C GLY A 56 -11.32 -2.55 -13.24
N VAL A 57 -10.66 -1.63 -12.55
CA VAL A 57 -9.19 -1.50 -12.50
C VAL A 57 -8.60 -2.67 -11.73
N ASP A 58 -7.43 -3.16 -12.14
CA ASP A 58 -6.79 -4.29 -11.48
C ASP A 58 -5.97 -3.88 -10.28
N HIS A 59 -5.18 -2.79 -10.40
CA HIS A 59 -4.27 -2.32 -9.35
C HIS A 59 -4.38 -0.80 -9.15
N ILE A 60 -4.31 -0.33 -7.89
CA ILE A 60 -4.24 1.11 -7.58
C ILE A 60 -3.32 1.39 -6.40
N HIS A 61 -2.46 2.40 -6.53
CA HIS A 61 -1.64 2.91 -5.41
C HIS A 61 -2.55 3.45 -4.30
N SER A 62 -2.44 2.89 -3.08
CA SER A 62 -3.36 3.16 -1.98
C SER A 62 -2.71 3.53 -0.65
N GLY A 63 -1.39 3.75 -0.64
CA GLY A 63 -0.62 4.10 0.55
C GLY A 63 0.14 2.93 1.16
N THR A 64 1.12 3.23 2.03
CA THR A 64 2.05 2.24 2.57
C THR A 64 2.05 2.12 4.10
N VAL A 65 1.49 3.04 4.83
CA VAL A 65 1.49 3.15 6.31
C VAL A 65 2.87 3.28 6.98
N VAL A 66 3.96 3.02 6.27
CA VAL A 66 5.33 3.03 6.81
C VAL A 66 6.30 3.90 6.00
N GLY A 67 5.89 4.41 4.85
CA GLY A 67 6.70 5.24 3.97
C GLY A 67 6.49 6.73 4.23
N LYS A 68 7.35 7.55 3.63
CA LYS A 68 7.36 9.02 3.81
C LYS A 68 6.17 9.77 3.20
N LEU A 69 5.30 9.11 2.46
CA LEU A 69 4.16 9.73 1.76
C LEU A 69 2.82 9.37 2.41
N GLU A 70 2.83 9.02 3.69
CA GLU A 70 1.71 8.34 4.30
C GLU A 70 0.73 9.22 5.03
N GLY A 71 -0.52 8.76 5.00
CA GLY A 71 -1.59 9.25 5.82
C GLY A 71 -1.79 8.40 7.08
N ASP A 72 -2.91 8.60 7.74
CA ASP A 72 -3.33 7.81 8.88
C ASP A 72 -3.38 6.31 8.52
N PRO A 73 -2.63 5.43 9.24
CA PRO A 73 -2.61 3.99 8.99
C PRO A 73 -3.98 3.34 9.04
N ILE A 74 -4.86 3.81 9.92
CA ILE A 74 -6.22 3.28 10.08
C ILE A 74 -7.05 3.58 8.83
N MET A 75 -6.91 4.78 8.28
CA MET A 75 -7.59 5.18 7.05
C MET A 75 -7.06 4.39 5.83
N VAL A 76 -5.75 4.18 5.74
CA VAL A 76 -5.14 3.35 4.69
C VAL A 76 -5.69 1.93 4.75
N LYS A 77 -5.82 1.35 5.95
CA LYS A 77 -6.47 0.05 6.14
C LYS A 77 -7.91 0.04 5.61
N GLY A 78 -8.66 1.11 5.81
CA GLY A 78 -10.01 1.28 5.23
C GLY A 78 -10.01 1.32 3.70
N PHE A 79 -8.98 1.91 3.06
CA PHE A 79 -8.81 1.86 1.61
C PHE A 79 -8.56 0.43 1.13
N TYR A 80 -7.69 -0.32 1.80
CA TYR A 80 -7.40 -1.72 1.47
C TYR A 80 -8.64 -2.59 1.59
N LYS A 81 -9.40 -2.47 2.68
CA LYS A 81 -10.68 -3.16 2.85
C LYS A 81 -11.67 -2.84 1.74
N THR A 82 -11.79 -1.56 1.38
CA THR A 82 -12.65 -1.13 0.27
C THR A 82 -12.29 -1.79 -1.05
N LEU A 83 -11.01 -2.01 -1.30
CA LEU A 83 -10.50 -2.60 -2.53
C LEU A 83 -10.57 -4.13 -2.55
N LEU A 84 -10.39 -4.80 -1.40
CA LEU A 84 -10.18 -6.24 -1.32
C LEU A 84 -11.40 -7.03 -0.82
N GLU A 85 -12.17 -6.50 0.14
CA GLU A 85 -13.23 -7.28 0.78
C GLU A 85 -14.45 -7.45 -0.14
N THR A 86 -15.18 -8.55 0.02
CA THR A 86 -16.46 -8.80 -0.68
C THR A 86 -17.62 -8.03 -0.08
N LYS A 87 -17.49 -7.66 1.20
CA LYS A 87 -18.41 -6.80 1.93
C LYS A 87 -17.62 -5.96 2.93
N ASN A 88 -17.78 -4.65 2.89
CA ASN A 88 -17.29 -3.79 3.96
C ASN A 88 -18.41 -3.58 4.99
N ASN A 89 -18.10 -3.79 6.26
CA ASN A 89 -18.95 -3.40 7.36
C ASN A 89 -18.62 -1.96 7.77
N MET A 90 -19.61 -1.24 8.31
CA MET A 90 -19.39 0.10 8.81
C MET A 90 -18.33 0.11 9.91
N ASN A 91 -17.30 0.94 9.70
CA ASN A 91 -16.23 1.22 10.67
C ASN A 91 -15.75 2.65 10.46
N THR A 92 -16.26 3.56 11.25
CA THR A 92 -16.00 5.00 11.09
C THR A 92 -14.55 5.38 11.36
N SER A 93 -13.83 4.64 12.20
CA SER A 93 -12.41 4.87 12.45
C SER A 93 -11.55 4.57 11.22
N GLU A 94 -11.94 3.57 10.42
CA GLU A 94 -11.32 3.24 9.13
C GLU A 94 -11.92 4.04 7.97
N GLY A 95 -12.83 4.97 8.26
CA GLY A 95 -13.53 5.76 7.25
C GLY A 95 -14.56 5.00 6.43
N LEU A 96 -15.04 3.88 6.92
CA LEU A 96 -16.10 3.10 6.31
C LEU A 96 -17.44 3.50 6.97
N TYR A 97 -18.15 4.43 6.35
CA TYR A 97 -19.35 5.03 6.96
C TYR A 97 -20.64 4.23 6.76
N TYR A 98 -20.62 3.26 5.86
CA TYR A 98 -21.80 2.46 5.52
C TYR A 98 -21.39 1.02 5.24
N ASP A 99 -22.30 0.08 5.52
CA ASP A 99 -22.19 -1.27 5.00
C ASP A 99 -22.24 -1.25 3.46
N GLN A 100 -21.27 -1.91 2.85
CA GLN A 100 -21.14 -1.95 1.39
C GLN A 100 -20.95 -3.41 0.91
N PRO A 101 -22.00 -4.07 0.45
CA PRO A 101 -21.84 -5.32 -0.30
C PRO A 101 -21.33 -4.98 -1.71
N TRP A 102 -20.30 -5.70 -2.16
CA TRP A 102 -19.72 -5.49 -3.47
C TRP A 102 -20.29 -6.43 -4.54
N ALA A 103 -21.18 -7.34 -4.14
CA ALA A 103 -21.82 -8.34 -5.02
C ALA A 103 -20.77 -9.11 -5.85
N SER A 104 -20.89 -9.10 -7.18
CA SER A 104 -19.96 -9.77 -8.09
C SER A 104 -18.80 -8.89 -8.57
N LEU A 105 -18.66 -7.66 -8.04
CA LEU A 105 -17.55 -6.80 -8.42
C LEU A 105 -16.21 -7.38 -7.97
N ARG A 106 -15.27 -7.42 -8.90
CA ARG A 106 -13.92 -7.92 -8.63
C ARG A 106 -13.22 -7.06 -7.58
N LYS A 107 -12.27 -7.68 -6.89
CA LYS A 107 -11.28 -6.97 -6.09
C LYS A 107 -10.40 -6.12 -7.01
N CYS A 108 -9.90 -5.01 -6.45
CA CYS A 108 -8.82 -4.23 -7.04
C CYS A 108 -7.64 -4.33 -6.08
N VAL A 109 -6.49 -4.77 -6.54
CA VAL A 109 -5.35 -5.01 -5.66
C VAL A 109 -4.69 -3.69 -5.27
N PRO A 110 -4.58 -3.36 -3.98
CA PRO A 110 -3.90 -2.17 -3.54
C PRO A 110 -2.39 -2.29 -3.74
N VAL A 111 -1.75 -1.17 -4.08
CA VAL A 111 -0.29 -1.08 -4.25
C VAL A 111 0.28 -0.18 -3.16
N ALA A 112 1.17 -0.74 -2.36
CA ALA A 112 2.00 0.00 -1.42
C ALA A 112 3.28 0.45 -2.12
N SER A 113 3.50 1.76 -2.20
CA SER A 113 4.67 2.36 -2.83
C SER A 113 4.99 3.71 -2.20
N GLY A 114 6.27 4.02 -2.10
CA GLY A 114 6.76 5.31 -1.62
C GLY A 114 7.60 5.21 -0.36
N GLY A 115 8.92 5.16 -0.52
CA GLY A 115 9.89 5.15 0.58
C GLY A 115 9.99 3.84 1.37
N ILE A 116 9.44 2.75 0.85
CA ILE A 116 9.54 1.43 1.49
C ILE A 116 10.84 0.72 1.14
N HIS A 117 11.34 -0.10 2.06
CA HIS A 117 12.55 -0.92 1.92
C HIS A 117 12.40 -2.25 2.68
N CYS A 118 13.32 -3.20 2.44
CA CYS A 118 13.26 -4.54 3.02
C CYS A 118 13.13 -4.59 4.55
N GLY A 119 13.71 -3.63 5.26
CA GLY A 119 13.64 -3.55 6.73
C GLY A 119 12.28 -3.15 7.30
N GLN A 120 11.28 -2.88 6.48
CA GLN A 120 9.91 -2.54 6.90
C GLN A 120 8.90 -3.63 6.53
N MET A 121 9.38 -4.79 6.11
CA MET A 121 8.52 -5.83 5.53
C MET A 121 7.50 -6.38 6.53
N GLY A 122 7.90 -6.63 7.77
CA GLY A 122 7.00 -7.10 8.82
C GLY A 122 5.92 -6.09 9.17
N GLN A 123 6.27 -4.82 9.26
CA GLN A 123 5.28 -3.74 9.44
C GLN A 123 4.29 -3.67 8.29
N LEU A 124 4.78 -3.73 7.05
CA LEU A 124 3.92 -3.70 5.85
C LEU A 124 2.89 -4.83 5.90
N PHE A 125 3.32 -6.06 6.15
CA PHE A 125 2.41 -7.20 6.21
C PHE A 125 1.45 -7.16 7.41
N THR A 126 1.91 -6.68 8.56
CA THR A 126 1.05 -6.51 9.74
C THR A 126 -0.08 -5.51 9.49
N TYR A 127 0.21 -4.39 8.84
CA TYR A 127 -0.80 -3.34 8.59
C TYR A 127 -1.67 -3.61 7.36
N LEU A 128 -1.07 -4.11 6.28
CA LEU A 128 -1.71 -4.17 4.96
C LEU A 128 -2.21 -5.58 4.60
N GLY A 129 -1.73 -6.60 5.29
CA GLY A 129 -1.96 -8.00 4.93
C GLY A 129 -1.11 -8.43 3.73
N MET A 130 -1.31 -9.67 3.29
CA MET A 130 -0.55 -10.28 2.20
C MET A 130 -1.13 -10.02 0.81
N ASP A 131 -2.41 -9.63 0.73
CA ASP A 131 -3.12 -9.38 -0.54
C ASP A 131 -2.82 -7.97 -1.09
N CYS A 132 -1.53 -7.64 -1.27
CA CYS A 132 -1.12 -6.34 -1.79
C CYS A 132 0.12 -6.45 -2.70
N ILE A 133 0.35 -5.42 -3.49
CA ILE A 133 1.57 -5.29 -4.29
C ILE A 133 2.52 -4.33 -3.58
N LEU A 134 3.73 -4.80 -3.29
CA LEU A 134 4.79 -3.96 -2.75
C LEU A 134 5.68 -3.47 -3.89
N GLN A 135 5.74 -2.15 -4.08
CA GLN A 135 6.54 -1.54 -5.13
C GLN A 135 7.74 -0.80 -4.54
N PHE A 136 8.90 -1.42 -4.64
CA PHE A 136 10.16 -0.87 -4.16
C PHE A 136 10.87 -0.08 -5.27
N GLY A 137 10.89 1.23 -5.15
CA GLY A 137 11.67 2.12 -6.01
C GLY A 137 13.08 2.33 -5.45
N GLY A 138 13.26 3.32 -4.59
CA GLY A 138 14.53 3.66 -3.95
C GLY A 138 15.15 2.49 -3.18
N GLY A 139 14.34 1.68 -2.50
CA GLY A 139 14.79 0.48 -1.78
C GLY A 139 15.34 -0.65 -2.67
N THR A 140 15.24 -0.53 -4.00
CA THR A 140 15.88 -1.43 -4.96
C THR A 140 17.01 -0.72 -5.71
N ILE A 141 16.69 0.42 -6.32
CA ILE A 141 17.62 1.15 -7.21
C ILE A 141 18.79 1.75 -6.44
N GLY A 142 18.54 2.21 -5.21
CA GLY A 142 19.54 2.82 -4.32
C GLY A 142 20.39 1.84 -3.52
N HIS A 143 20.31 0.54 -3.79
CA HIS A 143 21.13 -0.44 -3.08
C HIS A 143 22.62 -0.22 -3.33
N PRO A 144 23.49 -0.25 -2.28
CA PRO A 144 24.92 -0.01 -2.45
C PRO A 144 25.59 -0.90 -3.52
N ASP A 145 25.16 -2.17 -3.58
CA ASP A 145 25.71 -3.18 -4.48
C ASP A 145 24.91 -3.31 -5.80
N GLY A 146 24.12 -2.29 -6.11
CA GLY A 146 23.36 -2.17 -7.36
C GLY A 146 21.96 -2.79 -7.33
N ILE A 147 21.24 -2.59 -8.44
CA ILE A 147 19.81 -2.91 -8.56
C ILE A 147 19.50 -4.39 -8.33
N GLN A 148 20.35 -5.28 -8.83
CA GLN A 148 20.15 -6.73 -8.67
C GLN A 148 20.23 -7.15 -7.20
N ALA A 149 21.20 -6.63 -6.46
CA ALA A 149 21.32 -6.86 -5.02
C ALA A 149 20.11 -6.32 -4.27
N GLY A 150 19.63 -5.11 -4.62
CA GLY A 150 18.42 -4.54 -4.05
C GLY A 150 17.16 -5.39 -4.30
N ALA A 151 17.02 -5.93 -5.49
CA ALA A 151 15.92 -6.84 -5.81
C ALA A 151 16.02 -8.15 -5.02
N THR A 152 17.22 -8.70 -4.89
CA THR A 152 17.48 -9.90 -4.07
C THR A 152 17.15 -9.65 -2.60
N ALA A 153 17.61 -8.55 -2.02
CA ALA A 153 17.34 -8.18 -0.63
C ALA A 153 15.83 -8.08 -0.35
N ASN A 154 15.08 -7.37 -1.19
CA ASN A 154 13.63 -7.23 -1.05
C ASN A 154 12.91 -8.58 -1.19
N ARG A 155 13.35 -9.43 -2.11
CA ARG A 155 12.77 -10.75 -2.32
C ARG A 155 13.02 -11.67 -1.13
N ILE A 156 14.25 -11.77 -0.64
CA ILE A 156 14.58 -12.62 0.53
C ILE A 156 13.81 -12.15 1.75
N ALA A 157 13.77 -10.84 2.04
CA ALA A 157 12.97 -10.32 3.14
C ALA A 157 11.49 -10.71 3.01
N MET A 158 10.90 -10.58 1.83
CA MET A 158 9.51 -10.99 1.60
C MET A 158 9.30 -12.49 1.83
N GLU A 159 10.17 -13.34 1.27
CA GLU A 159 10.08 -14.81 1.41
C GLU A 159 10.20 -15.24 2.87
N THR A 160 11.07 -14.60 3.65
CA THR A 160 11.23 -14.86 5.09
C THR A 160 9.91 -14.68 5.84
N PHE A 161 9.23 -13.56 5.65
CA PHE A 161 7.94 -13.31 6.31
C PHE A 161 6.81 -14.21 5.78
N LEU A 162 6.80 -14.52 4.50
CA LEU A 162 5.81 -15.45 3.94
C LEU A 162 5.97 -16.86 4.51
N LEU A 163 7.19 -17.34 4.67
CA LEU A 163 7.47 -18.63 5.28
C LEU A 163 7.06 -18.66 6.76
N GLU A 164 7.34 -17.60 7.51
CA GLU A 164 6.93 -17.50 8.90
C GLU A 164 5.40 -17.57 9.06
N THR A 165 4.65 -16.87 8.22
CA THR A 165 3.17 -16.93 8.25
C THR A 165 2.60 -18.29 7.86
N LEU A 166 3.35 -19.11 7.13
CA LEU A 166 2.95 -20.49 6.84
C LEU A 166 3.20 -21.44 8.02
N VAL A 167 4.18 -21.11 8.87
CA VAL A 167 4.51 -21.91 10.07
C VAL A 167 3.61 -21.51 11.23
N ASP A 168 3.44 -20.21 11.45
CA ASP A 168 2.59 -19.64 12.49
C ASP A 168 1.68 -18.54 11.93
N THR A 169 0.42 -18.88 11.71
CA THR A 169 -0.59 -17.96 11.14
C THR A 169 -0.97 -16.81 12.07
N ASP A 170 -0.70 -16.95 13.37
CA ASP A 170 -1.03 -15.96 14.39
C ASP A 170 0.21 -15.16 14.86
N CYS A 171 1.35 -15.34 14.20
CA CYS A 171 2.59 -14.67 14.50
C CYS A 171 2.45 -13.15 14.38
N ASP A 172 2.87 -12.43 15.42
CA ASP A 172 3.05 -10.96 15.33
C ASP A 172 4.34 -10.66 14.57
N LEU A 173 4.21 -10.52 13.26
CA LEU A 173 5.33 -10.27 12.34
C LEU A 173 6.14 -9.02 12.72
N LYS A 174 5.50 -8.02 13.32
CA LYS A 174 6.20 -6.82 13.76
C LYS A 174 7.09 -7.10 14.97
N ALA A 175 6.65 -7.95 15.88
CA ALA A 175 7.42 -8.31 17.08
C ALA A 175 8.65 -9.14 16.74
N VAL A 176 8.58 -9.99 15.72
CA VAL A 176 9.70 -10.89 15.32
C VAL A 176 10.54 -10.33 14.16
N GLU A 177 10.13 -9.21 13.56
CA GLU A 177 10.72 -8.65 12.34
C GLU A 177 12.26 -8.56 12.38
N GLN A 178 12.80 -7.99 13.44
CA GLN A 178 14.25 -7.77 13.53
C GLN A 178 15.03 -9.08 13.58
N ASN A 179 14.54 -10.06 14.32
CA ASN A 179 15.21 -11.36 14.43
C ASN A 179 15.15 -12.12 13.12
N LEU A 180 13.97 -12.19 12.50
CA LEU A 180 13.78 -12.86 11.21
C LEU A 180 14.64 -12.26 10.11
N LEU A 181 14.70 -10.93 10.03
CA LEU A 181 15.51 -10.25 9.02
C LEU A 181 17.01 -10.41 9.29
N GLN A 182 17.44 -10.43 10.56
CA GLN A 182 18.84 -10.64 10.90
C GLN A 182 19.27 -12.07 10.55
N ASP A 183 18.49 -13.08 10.94
CA ASP A 183 18.78 -14.47 10.62
C ASP A 183 18.86 -14.69 9.09
N ALA A 184 17.95 -14.11 8.33
CA ALA A 184 17.98 -14.17 6.87
C ALA A 184 19.17 -13.41 6.25
N ALA A 185 19.63 -12.35 6.91
CA ALA A 185 20.77 -11.55 6.45
C ALA A 185 22.11 -12.25 6.67
N ASP A 186 22.20 -13.14 7.66
CA ASP A 186 23.43 -13.93 7.90
C ASP A 186 23.76 -14.83 6.69
N ASP A 187 22.74 -15.27 5.95
CA ASP A 187 22.88 -16.10 4.76
C ASP A 187 22.76 -15.31 3.45
N CYS A 188 22.48 -14.00 3.50
CA CYS A 188 22.21 -13.16 2.33
C CYS A 188 22.93 -11.81 2.41
N GLU A 189 24.13 -11.70 1.83
CA GLU A 189 24.93 -10.47 1.81
C GLU A 189 24.17 -9.26 1.25
N PRO A 190 23.37 -9.35 0.16
CA PRO A 190 22.52 -8.23 -0.29
C PRO A 190 21.54 -7.75 0.77
N LEU A 191 20.90 -8.65 1.52
CA LEU A 191 19.98 -8.25 2.59
C LEU A 191 20.73 -7.60 3.75
N ALA A 192 21.87 -8.15 4.16
CA ALA A 192 22.72 -7.55 5.19
C ALA A 192 23.16 -6.13 4.83
N SER A 193 23.60 -5.91 3.59
CA SER A 193 23.98 -4.60 3.05
C SER A 193 22.80 -3.62 3.04
N ALA A 194 21.63 -4.07 2.63
CA ALA A 194 20.40 -3.28 2.65
C ALA A 194 19.96 -2.88 4.07
N LEU A 195 19.97 -3.81 5.03
CA LEU A 195 19.62 -3.55 6.41
C LEU A 195 20.62 -2.60 7.09
N LYS A 196 21.90 -2.71 6.78
CA LYS A 196 22.91 -1.75 7.24
C LYS A 196 22.65 -0.35 6.72
N THR A 197 22.15 -0.22 5.50
CA THR A 197 21.91 1.07 4.84
C THR A 197 20.59 1.70 5.30
N TRP A 198 19.52 0.93 5.41
CA TRP A 198 18.16 1.43 5.63
C TRP A 198 17.45 0.90 6.87
N GLY A 199 17.94 -0.14 7.52
CA GLY A 199 17.26 -0.80 8.63
C GLY A 199 16.92 0.10 9.83
N GLN A 200 17.58 1.26 9.95
CA GLN A 200 17.30 2.27 10.98
C GLN A 200 16.44 3.44 10.46
N VAL A 201 16.11 3.46 9.18
CA VAL A 201 15.28 4.52 8.59
C VAL A 201 13.82 4.22 8.88
N GLN A 202 13.28 4.91 9.87
CA GLN A 202 11.86 4.89 10.21
C GLN A 202 11.24 6.23 9.86
N PHE A 203 10.02 6.18 9.35
CA PHE A 203 9.24 7.38 9.06
C PHE A 203 8.15 7.51 10.11
N ASP A 204 8.46 8.20 11.19
CA ASP A 204 7.51 8.60 12.22
C ASP A 204 7.08 10.04 11.95
N TYR A 205 6.04 10.24 11.19
CA TYR A 205 5.45 11.55 11.06
C TYR A 205 3.93 11.50 11.06
N GLU A 206 3.36 12.49 11.69
CA GLU A 206 1.93 12.72 11.62
C GLU A 206 1.58 13.35 10.28
N SER A 207 0.62 12.77 9.57
CA SER A 207 0.12 13.36 8.35
C SER A 207 -0.69 14.60 8.67
N THR A 208 -0.10 15.77 8.45
CA THR A 208 -0.76 17.06 8.71
C THR A 208 -1.58 17.58 7.53
N ASP A 209 -1.41 17.00 6.36
CA ASP A 209 -1.99 17.45 5.10
C ASP A 209 -3.09 16.54 4.54
N THR A 210 -3.42 15.43 5.23
CA THR A 210 -4.59 14.63 4.88
C THR A 210 -5.83 15.12 5.61
N PRO A 211 -6.99 15.22 4.93
CA PRO A 211 -8.25 15.59 5.56
C PRO A 211 -8.63 14.69 6.75
N ASP A 212 -8.16 13.47 6.72
CA ASP A 212 -8.50 12.43 7.69
C ASP A 212 -7.75 12.57 9.03
N SER A 213 -6.63 13.28 9.04
CA SER A 213 -5.88 13.62 10.27
C SER A 213 -6.43 14.85 11.00
N VAL A 214 -7.32 15.57 10.39
CA VAL A 214 -8.06 16.63 11.08
C VAL A 214 -9.10 15.92 11.93
N GLU A 215 -8.95 15.95 13.25
CA GLU A 215 -10.11 15.82 14.12
C GLU A 215 -11.19 16.67 13.49
N ILE A 216 -12.28 16.05 13.08
CA ILE A 216 -13.49 16.78 12.77
C ILE A 216 -13.95 17.33 14.13
N SER A 217 -13.19 18.27 14.65
CA SER A 217 -13.76 19.21 15.59
C SER A 217 -14.83 19.88 14.74
N THR A 218 -16.03 19.45 14.92
CA THR A 218 -17.25 20.16 14.57
C THR A 218 -17.17 21.56 15.17
N ARG A 219 -16.31 22.36 14.62
CA ARG A 219 -16.39 23.79 14.75
C ARG A 219 -17.33 24.26 13.68
N ILE A 220 -18.59 24.03 13.94
CA ILE A 220 -19.66 24.85 13.44
C ILE A 220 -19.65 26.12 14.24
#